data_aab10c4c4184b953f47399f1f652e2f4
#
_entry.id   aab10c4c4184b953f47399f1f652e2f4
#
_cell.length_a   1.000
_cell.length_b   1.000
_cell.length_c   1.000
_cell.angle_alpha   90.00
_cell.angle_beta   90.00
_cell.angle_gamma   90.00
#
_symmetry.space_group_name_H-M   'P 1'
#
loop_
_entity.id
_entity.type
_entity.pdbx_description
1 polymer ?
#
loop_
_entity_poly.entity_id
_entity_poly.type
_entity_poly.pdbx_seq_one_letter_code
_entity_poly.pdbx_strand_id
1 'polypeptide(L)'
;MKVRNWKTAWAGVLLAMVTVISAQAATPLFTVETGQDTAQLKKTATGYLARLLAEPANVEIKLVKVDAKLVNPQTQAIAVSTPDGKTVEFHLRPSKPLASGFDSWVGYKASEWKKKHASQAKNEIDYDPRYYLSLVRQQDKVVGRLIVDGQLYRLDYINPGQHALIKVDESKLPPESKPLPTPGASEKIPPSDKTKRPDYYFVRVLLVSTKPVRESKPNYKEELIGALQDANQYFANSKMNVIYELAAIYDSTYEGDGSDLDELKSKDTELGKMVWKYRAALGAHLVSLYGTFTESCGVAYSWSTKETAYSAISCPSSLAHVLGQNYGGTVGWDPAPSNPLNHGYKHETAPEFHTQMVTAHGALPNFSNPRVEYQGKPMGDALHDMAQFIEDKRAEYVSSFYGPLNAISLSLFEQPDSQGKECYLQIRSGQPMNISSACDEQPVRSFRLTNIGIAQRLCLYDGPGERHVCYTRTAEGADDVSVKNIDDAKDVPTGYTRTQKGGALNGAVVDALHGGNAVLLFAEKNFKSPMCGFSTSFAEYLITEEVGCPHDAGGKARSARIFTDSSDSSTYYWSFYNEDRSRKLNFKGPLYGKFGIADFDSPDGIPATIERTQTGGAMNGNVFRFRFNNGPSR
;
A
#
# COMPACT_ATOMS: atom_id res chain seq x y z
N MET A 1 82.74 -22.03 -12.47
CA MET A 1 81.98 -20.85 -12.93
C MET A 1 80.83 -20.63 -11.96
N LYS A 2 80.85 -19.59 -11.11
CA LYS A 2 79.87 -19.29 -10.07
C LYS A 2 78.80 -18.37 -10.68
N VAL A 3 77.55 -18.75 -10.65
CA VAL A 3 76.44 -17.88 -10.98
C VAL A 3 75.81 -17.35 -9.68
N ARG A 4 75.74 -16.05 -9.58
CA ARG A 4 75.38 -15.23 -8.45
C ARG A 4 73.85 -15.00 -8.50
N ASN A 5 73.05 -15.50 -7.51
CA ASN A 5 71.65 -15.21 -7.35
C ASN A 5 71.45 -13.80 -6.75
N TRP A 6 70.70 -12.94 -7.42
CA TRP A 6 70.21 -11.68 -6.91
C TRP A 6 68.72 -11.87 -6.53
N LYS A 7 68.43 -11.85 -5.24
CA LYS A 7 67.08 -11.73 -4.72
C LYS A 7 66.78 -10.24 -4.49
N THR A 8 65.96 -9.67 -5.31
CA THR A 8 65.33 -8.35 -5.07
C THR A 8 64.09 -8.52 -4.21
N ALA A 9 64.16 -8.03 -2.99
CA ALA A 9 63.01 -7.93 -2.07
C ALA A 9 62.17 -6.71 -2.45
N TRP A 10 60.93 -6.95 -2.83
CA TRP A 10 59.92 -5.90 -2.95
C TRP A 10 59.17 -5.84 -1.62
N ALA A 11 59.38 -4.80 -0.82
CA ALA A 11 58.57 -4.44 0.31
C ALA A 11 57.31 -3.76 -0.19
N GLY A 12 56.20 -4.50 -0.28
CA GLY A 12 54.87 -3.96 -0.55
C GLY A 12 54.31 -3.27 0.69
N VAL A 13 54.25 -1.95 0.67
CA VAL A 13 53.51 -1.17 1.66
C VAL A 13 52.00 -1.35 1.37
N LEU A 14 51.35 -2.21 2.11
CA LEU A 14 49.88 -2.29 2.17
C LEU A 14 49.38 -1.06 2.95
N LEU A 15 48.96 -0.04 2.22
CA LEU A 15 48.16 1.06 2.79
C LEU A 15 46.78 0.54 3.03
N ALA A 16 46.51 0.10 4.26
CA ALA A 16 45.13 -0.19 4.73
C ALA A 16 44.38 1.16 4.80
N MET A 17 43.59 1.47 3.76
CA MET A 17 42.58 2.51 3.86
C MET A 17 41.54 2.01 4.87
N VAL A 18 41.66 2.41 6.11
CA VAL A 18 40.60 2.36 7.10
C VAL A 18 39.59 3.42 6.65
N THR A 19 38.56 3.01 5.91
CA THR A 19 37.38 3.85 5.72
C THR A 19 36.74 3.98 7.10
N VAL A 20 37.04 5.08 7.78
CA VAL A 20 36.28 5.53 8.94
C VAL A 20 34.88 5.84 8.40
N ILE A 21 33.97 4.86 8.53
CA ILE A 21 32.54 5.13 8.39
C ILE A 21 32.21 6.02 9.58
N SER A 22 32.28 7.34 9.37
CA SER A 22 31.74 8.31 10.32
C SER A 22 30.26 7.96 10.44
N ALA A 23 29.85 7.47 11.62
CA ALA A 23 28.44 7.35 11.97
C ALA A 23 27.84 8.76 11.83
N GLN A 24 27.16 9.01 10.73
CA GLN A 24 26.47 10.26 10.51
C GLN A 24 25.36 10.30 11.53
N ALA A 25 25.38 11.29 12.43
CA ALA A 25 24.34 11.47 13.42
C ALA A 25 22.98 11.56 12.74
N ALA A 26 21.98 10.87 13.27
CA ALA A 26 20.64 10.85 12.72
C ALA A 26 20.08 12.28 12.63
N THR A 27 19.47 12.61 11.51
CA THR A 27 18.89 13.94 11.28
C THR A 27 17.59 14.09 12.08
N PRO A 28 17.39 15.21 12.81
CA PRO A 28 16.14 15.46 13.51
C PRO A 28 14.95 15.54 12.55
N LEU A 29 13.88 14.76 12.82
CA LEU A 29 12.65 14.79 12.02
C LEU A 29 11.95 16.14 12.09
N PHE A 30 11.97 16.76 13.23
CA PHE A 30 11.29 18.03 13.47
C PHE A 30 11.98 18.88 14.52
N THR A 31 11.64 20.16 14.52
CA THR A 31 11.97 21.12 15.58
C THR A 31 10.69 21.54 16.30
N VAL A 32 10.73 21.61 17.63
CA VAL A 32 9.60 22.08 18.44
C VAL A 32 9.52 23.59 18.38
N GLU A 33 8.33 24.14 18.10
CA GLU A 33 8.10 25.59 18.14
C GLU A 33 8.09 26.05 19.59
N THR A 34 8.84 27.10 19.89
CA THR A 34 8.95 27.66 21.23
C THR A 34 7.81 28.63 21.55
N GLY A 35 7.36 28.67 22.80
CA GLY A 35 6.47 29.71 23.31
C GLY A 35 4.98 29.41 23.33
N GLN A 36 4.54 28.21 22.90
CA GLN A 36 3.13 27.83 22.99
C GLN A 36 2.96 26.50 23.74
N ASP A 37 2.34 26.55 24.89
CA ASP A 37 1.92 25.36 25.62
C ASP A 37 0.47 24.96 25.25
N THR A 38 0.07 23.72 25.62
CA THR A 38 -1.27 23.20 25.34
C THR A 38 -2.39 24.12 25.89
N ALA A 39 -2.18 24.78 27.01
CA ALA A 39 -3.18 25.66 27.63
C ALA A 39 -3.37 26.96 26.83
N GLN A 40 -2.30 27.48 26.26
CA GLN A 40 -2.36 28.64 25.36
C GLN A 40 -3.02 28.26 24.02
N LEU A 41 -2.65 27.11 23.45
CA LEU A 41 -3.23 26.62 22.23
C LEU A 41 -4.76 26.42 22.34
N LYS A 42 -5.27 25.93 23.48
CA LYS A 42 -6.71 25.78 23.74
C LYS A 42 -7.49 27.11 23.65
N LYS A 43 -6.84 28.25 23.87
CA LYS A 43 -7.49 29.57 23.84
C LYS A 43 -7.57 30.16 22.41
N THR A 44 -6.64 29.79 21.55
CA THR A 44 -6.45 30.43 20.23
C THR A 44 -6.66 29.53 19.03
N ALA A 45 -6.63 28.20 19.23
CA ALA A 45 -6.75 27.25 18.16
C ALA A 45 -8.14 27.27 17.50
N THR A 46 -8.16 27.09 16.20
CA THR A 46 -9.36 26.95 15.37
C THR A 46 -9.25 25.70 14.49
N GLY A 47 -10.36 25.31 13.86
CA GLY A 47 -10.38 24.25 12.87
C GLY A 47 -9.91 22.90 13.41
N TYR A 48 -9.03 22.21 12.70
CA TYR A 48 -8.55 20.87 13.05
C TYR A 48 -7.78 20.85 14.37
N LEU A 49 -6.90 21.82 14.60
CA LEU A 49 -6.13 21.90 15.85
C LEU A 49 -7.05 22.03 17.08
N ALA A 50 -8.14 22.81 16.99
CA ALA A 50 -9.11 22.92 18.07
C ALA A 50 -9.79 21.57 18.38
N ARG A 51 -10.10 20.78 17.36
CA ARG A 51 -10.63 19.41 17.53
C ARG A 51 -9.63 18.50 18.23
N LEU A 52 -8.36 18.51 17.80
CA LEU A 52 -7.32 17.71 18.46
C LEU A 52 -7.16 18.07 19.95
N LEU A 53 -7.27 19.38 20.29
CA LEU A 53 -7.20 19.86 21.67
C LEU A 53 -8.44 19.52 22.52
N ALA A 54 -9.57 19.22 21.87
CA ALA A 54 -10.81 18.81 22.53
C ALA A 54 -10.86 17.30 22.82
N GLU A 55 -10.05 16.47 22.14
CA GLU A 55 -10.00 15.02 22.37
C GLU A 55 -9.39 14.72 23.75
N PRO A 56 -10.11 13.99 24.66
CA PRO A 56 -9.66 13.74 26.04
C PRO A 56 -8.35 12.93 26.12
N ALA A 57 -8.09 12.07 25.13
CA ALA A 57 -6.87 11.26 25.06
C ALA A 57 -5.63 12.08 24.69
N ASN A 58 -5.78 13.25 24.08
CA ASN A 58 -4.68 14.13 23.68
C ASN A 58 -4.25 15.02 24.87
N VAL A 59 -3.37 14.51 25.72
CA VAL A 59 -3.03 15.17 27.01
C VAL A 59 -2.03 16.31 26.86
N GLU A 60 -1.17 16.26 25.85
CA GLU A 60 -0.20 17.33 25.56
C GLU A 60 -0.04 17.47 24.05
N ILE A 61 -0.06 18.70 23.54
CA ILE A 61 0.16 19.03 22.14
C ILE A 61 1.25 20.07 22.02
N LYS A 62 2.27 19.78 21.21
CA LYS A 62 3.31 20.72 20.81
C LYS A 62 3.26 20.93 19.31
N LEU A 63 3.31 22.17 18.87
CA LEU A 63 3.49 22.48 17.46
C LEU A 63 4.94 22.24 17.07
N VAL A 64 5.13 21.63 15.91
CA VAL A 64 6.45 21.26 15.40
C VAL A 64 6.55 21.57 13.92
N LYS A 65 7.76 21.89 13.47
CA LYS A 65 8.12 22.02 12.06
C LYS A 65 8.85 20.77 11.61
N VAL A 66 8.24 20.00 10.70
CA VAL A 66 8.74 18.70 10.22
C VAL A 66 9.56 18.89 8.96
N ASP A 67 10.68 18.20 8.86
CA ASP A 67 11.40 17.98 7.60
C ASP A 67 10.79 16.76 6.88
N ALA A 68 9.77 17.02 6.06
CA ALA A 68 9.06 15.98 5.32
C ALA A 68 9.96 15.18 4.38
N LYS A 69 11.10 15.75 3.92
CA LYS A 69 12.02 15.08 2.99
C LYS A 69 12.73 13.89 3.61
N LEU A 70 12.78 13.80 4.94
CA LEU A 70 13.36 12.66 5.65
C LEU A 70 12.48 11.41 5.55
N VAL A 71 11.18 11.56 5.27
CA VAL A 71 10.26 10.42 5.12
C VAL A 71 10.38 9.88 3.69
N ASN A 72 11.37 9.03 3.48
CA ASN A 72 11.65 8.37 2.20
C ASN A 72 12.48 7.09 2.44
N PRO A 73 12.47 6.10 1.53
CA PRO A 73 13.17 4.83 1.72
C PRO A 73 14.71 4.92 1.72
N GLN A 74 15.30 6.04 1.35
CA GLN A 74 16.75 6.25 1.34
C GLN A 74 17.27 6.76 2.71
N THR A 75 16.43 7.35 3.54
CA THR A 75 16.80 7.83 4.87
C THR A 75 17.06 6.65 5.81
N GLN A 76 18.29 6.45 6.24
CA GLN A 76 18.70 5.29 7.05
C GLN A 76 18.38 5.46 8.53
N ALA A 77 18.41 6.69 9.04
CA ALA A 77 18.14 6.97 10.45
C ALA A 77 17.47 8.34 10.62
N ILE A 78 16.54 8.41 11.58
CA ILE A 78 15.80 9.62 11.96
C ILE A 78 15.91 9.79 13.47
N ALA A 79 16.24 11.01 13.92
CA ALA A 79 16.18 11.37 15.33
C ALA A 79 14.85 12.07 15.66
N VAL A 80 14.26 11.72 16.79
CA VAL A 80 13.02 12.33 17.29
C VAL A 80 13.23 12.80 18.73
N SER A 81 12.85 14.03 19.01
CA SER A 81 12.87 14.59 20.38
C SER A 81 11.44 14.66 20.92
N THR A 82 11.20 14.03 22.07
CA THR A 82 9.92 14.09 22.76
C THR A 82 9.75 15.40 23.55
N PRO A 83 8.53 15.79 23.93
CA PRO A 83 8.30 17.03 24.69
C PRO A 83 9.05 17.12 26.01
N ASP A 84 9.37 15.99 26.65
CA ASP A 84 10.18 15.89 27.88
C ASP A 84 11.69 15.95 27.63
N GLY A 85 12.12 16.23 26.40
CA GLY A 85 13.52 16.46 26.03
C GLY A 85 14.34 15.20 25.75
N LYS A 86 13.74 14.02 25.73
CA LYS A 86 14.44 12.79 25.30
C LYS A 86 14.60 12.79 23.79
N THR A 87 15.81 12.53 23.31
CA THR A 87 16.07 12.31 21.88
C THR A 87 16.35 10.83 21.64
N VAL A 88 15.65 10.26 20.66
CA VAL A 88 15.77 8.85 20.27
C VAL A 88 16.11 8.78 18.80
N GLU A 89 17.10 7.97 18.46
CA GLU A 89 17.46 7.62 17.09
C GLU A 89 16.73 6.33 16.69
N PHE A 90 16.05 6.38 15.54
CA PHE A 90 15.36 5.26 14.92
C PHE A 90 16.09 4.90 13.63
N HIS A 91 16.26 3.61 13.39
CA HIS A 91 16.89 3.08 12.18
C HIS A 91 15.85 2.48 11.24
N LEU A 92 15.99 2.72 9.95
CA LEU A 92 15.08 2.24 8.91
C LEU A 92 14.90 0.73 8.96
N ARG A 93 13.66 0.29 8.97
CA ARG A 93 13.26 -1.06 8.63
C ARG A 93 12.62 -1.02 7.23
N PRO A 94 13.28 -1.57 6.20
CA PRO A 94 12.74 -1.54 4.85
C PRO A 94 11.35 -2.14 4.79
N SER A 95 10.43 -1.42 4.19
CA SER A 95 9.05 -1.85 3.92
C SER A 95 8.69 -1.49 2.48
N LYS A 96 7.78 -2.25 1.88
CA LYS A 96 7.27 -1.91 0.54
C LYS A 96 6.26 -0.76 0.66
N PRO A 97 6.27 0.22 -0.26
CA PRO A 97 5.22 1.24 -0.32
C PRO A 97 3.84 0.58 -0.50
N LEU A 98 2.84 1.02 0.26
CA LEU A 98 1.47 0.49 0.19
C LEU A 98 0.63 1.17 -0.88
N ALA A 99 0.92 2.42 -1.19
CA ALA A 99 0.14 3.21 -2.14
C ALA A 99 1.04 4.12 -2.98
N SER A 100 0.70 4.26 -4.27
CA SER A 100 1.37 5.23 -5.14
C SER A 100 1.10 6.66 -4.68
N GLY A 101 2.14 7.51 -4.73
CA GLY A 101 2.05 8.91 -4.29
C GLY A 101 2.17 9.14 -2.79
N PHE A 102 2.42 8.07 -2.02
CA PHE A 102 2.73 8.15 -0.60
C PHE A 102 4.09 7.52 -0.34
N ASP A 103 4.92 8.23 0.39
CA ASP A 103 6.15 7.68 0.94
C ASP A 103 5.88 7.18 2.35
N SER A 104 6.54 6.11 2.74
CA SER A 104 6.43 5.56 4.08
C SER A 104 7.80 5.25 4.67
N TRP A 105 7.90 5.39 5.99
CA TRP A 105 9.12 5.11 6.73
C TRP A 105 8.80 4.45 8.06
N VAL A 106 9.35 3.28 8.30
CA VAL A 106 9.24 2.56 9.58
C VAL A 106 10.62 2.47 10.19
N GLY A 107 10.72 2.76 11.48
CA GLY A 107 11.97 2.69 12.20
C GLY A 107 11.84 2.08 13.58
N TYR A 108 12.94 1.59 14.08
CA TYR A 108 13.05 0.96 15.38
C TYR A 108 14.37 1.34 16.07
N LYS A 109 14.40 1.16 17.37
CA LYS A 109 15.61 1.21 18.17
C LYS A 109 16.11 -0.21 18.40
N ALA A 110 17.41 -0.45 18.21
CA ALA A 110 17.99 -1.77 18.43
C ALA A 110 17.86 -2.22 19.90
N SER A 111 17.65 -3.52 20.11
CA SER A 111 17.56 -4.11 21.45
C SER A 111 18.92 -4.11 22.16
N GLU A 112 19.06 -3.32 23.20
CA GLU A 112 20.24 -3.34 24.06
C GLU A 112 20.34 -4.65 24.87
N TRP A 113 19.19 -5.25 25.19
CA TRP A 113 19.17 -6.54 25.88
C TRP A 113 19.76 -7.64 25.01
N LYS A 114 19.33 -7.72 23.73
CA LYS A 114 19.88 -8.69 22.77
C LYS A 114 21.38 -8.51 22.55
N LYS A 115 21.85 -7.26 22.44
CA LYS A 115 23.29 -6.97 22.31
C LYS A 115 24.10 -7.54 23.48
N LYS A 116 23.60 -7.39 24.72
CA LYS A 116 24.25 -7.85 25.94
C LYS A 116 24.20 -9.38 26.12
N HIS A 117 23.17 -10.05 25.57
CA HIS A 117 22.90 -11.48 25.77
C HIS A 117 22.97 -12.28 24.45
N ALA A 118 23.74 -11.84 23.47
CA ALA A 118 23.74 -12.37 22.09
C ALA A 118 23.95 -13.89 21.99
N SER A 119 24.72 -14.49 22.88
CA SER A 119 24.98 -15.93 22.89
C SER A 119 23.79 -16.80 23.34
N GLN A 120 22.82 -16.21 24.05
CA GLN A 120 21.67 -16.92 24.65
C GLN A 120 20.35 -16.55 23.94
N ALA A 121 20.33 -15.51 23.15
CA ALA A 121 19.13 -14.84 22.63
C ALA A 121 18.75 -15.26 21.21
N LYS A 122 18.59 -16.57 20.94
CA LYS A 122 18.29 -17.08 19.58
C LYS A 122 16.93 -16.61 19.05
N ASN A 123 15.91 -16.55 19.91
CA ASN A 123 14.54 -16.19 19.56
C ASN A 123 14.20 -14.73 19.89
N GLU A 124 15.14 -14.02 20.51
CA GLU A 124 14.99 -12.62 20.92
C GLU A 124 14.87 -11.70 19.71
N ILE A 125 13.93 -10.77 19.77
CA ILE A 125 13.79 -9.71 18.77
C ILE A 125 15.04 -8.82 18.74
N ASP A 126 15.36 -8.30 17.55
CA ASP A 126 16.54 -7.45 17.32
C ASP A 126 16.29 -5.97 17.63
N TYR A 127 15.06 -5.61 17.96
CA TYR A 127 14.60 -4.27 18.29
C TYR A 127 14.01 -4.22 19.69
N ASP A 128 13.95 -3.02 20.26
CA ASP A 128 13.21 -2.75 21.49
C ASP A 128 11.77 -2.32 21.14
N PRO A 129 10.74 -3.15 21.41
CA PRO A 129 9.36 -2.88 21.00
C PRO A 129 8.72 -1.70 21.74
N ARG A 130 9.36 -1.17 22.78
CA ARG A 130 8.95 0.07 23.46
C ARG A 130 9.37 1.33 22.69
N TYR A 131 10.05 1.17 21.53
CA TYR A 131 10.48 2.24 20.64
C TYR A 131 10.10 1.89 19.22
N TYR A 132 9.19 2.67 18.67
CA TYR A 132 8.65 2.44 17.33
C TYR A 132 8.35 3.77 16.65
N LEU A 133 8.65 3.91 15.38
CA LEU A 133 8.32 5.08 14.56
C LEU A 133 7.76 4.61 13.23
N SER A 134 6.56 5.06 12.89
CA SER A 134 5.91 4.82 11.61
C SER A 134 5.41 6.14 11.05
N LEU A 135 5.84 6.48 9.85
CA LEU A 135 5.55 7.75 9.19
C LEU A 135 5.00 7.50 7.80
N VAL A 136 4.03 8.31 7.40
CA VAL A 136 3.50 8.38 6.05
C VAL A 136 3.56 9.83 5.57
N ARG A 137 4.04 10.04 4.36
CA ARG A 137 4.15 11.34 3.72
C ARG A 137 3.39 11.39 2.41
N GLN A 138 2.65 12.46 2.21
CA GLN A 138 2.14 12.88 0.90
C GLN A 138 2.52 14.34 0.68
N GLN A 139 3.48 14.61 -0.21
CA GLN A 139 4.06 15.95 -0.39
C GLN A 139 4.66 16.48 0.93
N ASP A 140 4.13 17.60 1.48
CA ASP A 140 4.57 18.19 2.74
C ASP A 140 3.80 17.69 3.97
N LYS A 141 2.74 16.91 3.76
CA LYS A 141 1.99 16.30 4.84
C LYS A 141 2.74 15.09 5.38
N VAL A 142 3.06 15.10 6.65
CA VAL A 142 3.60 13.94 7.36
C VAL A 142 2.67 13.61 8.51
N VAL A 143 2.26 12.37 8.57
CA VAL A 143 1.46 11.81 9.66
C VAL A 143 2.19 10.58 10.19
N GLY A 144 2.10 10.33 11.49
CA GLY A 144 2.78 9.18 12.01
C GLY A 144 2.45 8.82 13.45
N ARG A 145 2.93 7.66 13.81
CA ARG A 145 2.86 7.07 15.14
C ARG A 145 4.27 6.90 15.69
N LEU A 146 4.46 7.35 16.91
CA LEU A 146 5.74 7.27 17.61
C LEU A 146 5.51 6.67 18.98
N ILE A 147 6.28 5.64 19.33
CA ILE A 147 6.34 5.10 20.69
C ILE A 147 7.76 5.35 21.22
N VAL A 148 7.86 5.99 22.36
CA VAL A 148 9.13 6.22 23.07
C VAL A 148 8.98 5.75 24.50
N ASP A 149 9.76 4.77 24.88
CA ASP A 149 9.73 4.16 26.20
C ASP A 149 8.33 3.68 26.63
N GLY A 150 7.56 3.17 25.63
CA GLY A 150 6.18 2.70 25.81
C GLY A 150 5.13 3.79 25.79
N GLN A 151 5.49 5.08 25.74
CA GLN A 151 4.55 6.19 25.62
C GLN A 151 4.20 6.44 24.15
N LEU A 152 2.91 6.44 23.83
CA LEU A 152 2.41 6.77 22.50
C LEU A 152 2.37 8.27 22.25
N TYR A 153 2.88 8.66 21.08
CA TYR A 153 2.72 9.98 20.48
C TYR A 153 2.18 9.84 19.06
N ARG A 154 1.39 10.81 18.60
CA ARG A 154 0.98 10.97 17.21
C ARG A 154 1.62 12.23 16.63
N LEU A 155 1.95 12.16 15.36
CA LEU A 155 2.35 13.32 14.55
C LEU A 155 1.26 13.57 13.51
N ASP A 156 0.59 14.71 13.61
CA ASP A 156 -0.49 15.12 12.73
C ASP A 156 -0.13 16.40 11.96
N TYR A 157 -0.46 16.44 10.67
CA TYR A 157 -0.33 17.65 9.86
C TYR A 157 -1.49 18.61 10.15
N ILE A 158 -1.21 19.87 10.39
CA ILE A 158 -2.19 20.91 10.71
C ILE A 158 -2.43 21.82 9.50
N ASN A 159 -1.35 22.37 8.95
CA ASN A 159 -1.37 23.27 7.80
C ASN A 159 0.04 23.35 7.17
N PRO A 160 0.24 24.01 6.02
CA PRO A 160 1.54 24.13 5.39
C PRO A 160 2.62 24.62 6.36
N GLY A 161 3.65 23.78 6.54
CA GLY A 161 4.80 24.05 7.41
C GLY A 161 4.56 23.79 8.90
N GLN A 162 3.38 23.33 9.31
CA GLN A 162 3.06 23.11 10.73
C GLN A 162 2.42 21.76 10.99
N HIS A 163 2.94 21.06 12.00
CA HIS A 163 2.43 19.79 12.50
C HIS A 163 2.21 19.86 14.01
N ALA A 164 1.46 18.91 14.54
CA ALA A 164 1.25 18.72 15.97
C ALA A 164 1.89 17.40 16.40
N LEU A 165 2.79 17.46 17.38
CA LEU A 165 3.22 16.29 18.14
C LEU A 165 2.32 16.16 19.36
N ILE A 166 1.58 15.06 19.43
CA ILE A 166 0.49 14.82 20.37
C ILE A 166 0.88 13.68 21.30
N LYS A 167 0.97 13.92 22.59
CA LYS A 167 1.10 12.88 23.60
C LYS A 167 -0.27 12.28 23.88
N VAL A 168 -0.42 10.96 23.71
CA VAL A 168 -1.69 10.26 23.85
C VAL A 168 -1.72 9.49 25.16
N ASP A 169 -2.77 9.68 25.92
CA ASP A 169 -3.12 8.84 27.08
C ASP A 169 -4.07 7.73 26.58
N GLU A 170 -3.53 6.55 26.30
CA GLU A 170 -4.29 5.45 25.75
C GLU A 170 -5.39 4.93 26.68
N SER A 171 -5.30 5.20 27.99
CA SER A 171 -6.36 4.85 28.95
C SER A 171 -7.67 5.64 28.77
N LYS A 172 -7.59 6.75 28.04
CA LYS A 172 -8.74 7.61 27.70
C LYS A 172 -9.29 7.38 26.29
N LEU A 173 -8.67 6.49 25.53
CA LEU A 173 -9.24 6.04 24.26
C LEU A 173 -10.44 5.14 24.51
N PRO A 174 -11.42 5.09 23.59
CA PRO A 174 -12.47 4.09 23.65
C PRO A 174 -11.93 2.67 23.73
N PRO A 175 -12.58 1.74 24.44
CA PRO A 175 -12.10 0.36 24.54
C PRO A 175 -12.20 -0.37 23.19
N GLU A 176 -11.58 -1.53 23.08
CA GLU A 176 -11.84 -2.45 21.97
C GLU A 176 -13.15 -3.20 22.18
N SER A 177 -13.97 -3.30 21.14
CA SER A 177 -15.19 -4.12 21.20
C SER A 177 -14.88 -5.61 21.12
N LYS A 178 -15.70 -6.42 21.80
CA LYS A 178 -15.74 -7.85 21.51
C LYS A 178 -16.16 -8.06 20.05
N PRO A 179 -15.54 -9.02 19.34
CA PRO A 179 -15.91 -9.30 17.97
C PRO A 179 -17.34 -9.81 17.85
N LEU A 180 -18.02 -9.44 16.78
CA LEU A 180 -19.33 -9.96 16.45
C LEU A 180 -19.21 -11.41 15.94
N PRO A 181 -20.12 -12.31 16.34
CA PRO A 181 -20.09 -13.68 15.85
C PRO A 181 -20.46 -13.73 14.36
N THR A 182 -19.72 -14.53 13.59
CA THR A 182 -20.09 -14.82 12.20
C THR A 182 -21.14 -15.92 12.16
N PRO A 183 -22.35 -15.67 11.63
CA PRO A 183 -23.37 -16.70 11.50
C PRO A 183 -22.89 -17.88 10.64
N GLY A 184 -23.00 -19.10 11.16
CA GLY A 184 -22.61 -20.31 10.43
C GLY A 184 -21.10 -20.50 10.24
N ALA A 185 -20.27 -19.67 10.84
CA ALA A 185 -18.82 -19.91 10.83
C ALA A 185 -18.53 -21.22 11.57
N SER A 186 -17.82 -22.10 10.88
CA SER A 186 -17.39 -23.37 11.43
C SER A 186 -15.94 -23.27 11.88
N GLU A 187 -15.66 -23.67 13.12
CA GLU A 187 -14.29 -23.95 13.58
C GLU A 187 -13.63 -25.10 12.80
N LYS A 188 -14.39 -25.79 11.94
CA LYS A 188 -13.96 -26.94 11.13
C LYS A 188 -13.30 -26.54 9.81
N ILE A 189 -12.54 -25.44 9.79
CA ILE A 189 -11.65 -25.18 8.66
C ILE A 189 -10.52 -26.22 8.77
N PRO A 190 -10.31 -27.06 7.74
CA PRO A 190 -9.22 -28.01 7.78
C PRO A 190 -7.88 -27.26 7.91
N PRO A 191 -6.93 -27.79 8.69
CA PRO A 191 -5.60 -27.21 8.77
C PRO A 191 -4.99 -27.12 7.36
N SER A 192 -4.28 -26.02 7.08
CA SER A 192 -3.55 -25.87 5.82
C SER A 192 -2.48 -26.96 5.66
N ASP A 193 -2.29 -27.46 4.45
CA ASP A 193 -1.23 -28.41 4.15
C ASP A 193 0.15 -27.72 4.26
N LYS A 194 0.89 -28.04 5.32
CA LYS A 194 2.20 -27.42 5.59
C LYS A 194 3.21 -27.61 4.45
N THR A 195 3.03 -28.64 3.62
CA THR A 195 3.94 -28.93 2.50
C THR A 195 3.68 -28.07 1.27
N LYS A 196 2.52 -27.39 1.21
CA LYS A 196 2.07 -26.57 0.07
C LYS A 196 1.96 -25.09 0.43
N ARG A 197 2.40 -24.70 1.63
CA ARG A 197 2.31 -23.29 2.06
C ARG A 197 3.22 -22.42 1.22
N PRO A 198 2.71 -21.30 0.70
CA PRO A 198 3.55 -20.27 0.10
C PRO A 198 4.40 -19.58 1.18
N ASP A 199 5.48 -18.94 0.79
CA ASP A 199 6.29 -18.12 1.71
C ASP A 199 5.46 -17.02 2.36
N TYR A 200 4.50 -16.43 1.61
CA TYR A 200 3.59 -15.41 2.10
C TYR A 200 2.19 -15.54 1.49
N TYR A 201 1.17 -15.26 2.32
CA TYR A 201 -0.22 -15.05 1.90
C TYR A 201 -0.47 -13.55 1.70
N PHE A 202 -0.89 -13.16 0.51
CA PHE A 202 -1.24 -11.77 0.22
C PHE A 202 -2.73 -11.54 0.45
N VAL A 203 -3.06 -10.59 1.31
CA VAL A 203 -4.43 -10.28 1.72
C VAL A 203 -4.73 -8.82 1.40
N ARG A 204 -5.56 -8.59 0.40
CA ARG A 204 -5.97 -7.25 -0.02
C ARG A 204 -7.01 -6.68 0.91
N VAL A 205 -6.79 -5.45 1.39
CA VAL A 205 -7.69 -4.73 2.28
C VAL A 205 -8.28 -3.53 1.55
N LEU A 206 -9.60 -3.46 1.47
CA LEU A 206 -10.33 -2.27 1.04
C LEU A 206 -10.59 -1.42 2.28
N LEU A 207 -10.04 -0.21 2.30
CA LEU A 207 -10.29 0.78 3.35
C LEU A 207 -11.41 1.73 2.87
N VAL A 208 -12.38 1.97 3.71
CA VAL A 208 -13.55 2.81 3.40
C VAL A 208 -13.60 3.95 4.41
N SER A 209 -13.84 5.19 3.97
CA SER A 209 -14.06 6.33 4.87
C SER A 209 -15.50 6.81 4.84
N THR A 210 -16.06 7.19 6.00
CA THR A 210 -17.35 7.88 6.06
C THR A 210 -17.18 9.37 5.71
N LYS A 211 -18.25 10.05 5.32
CA LYS A 211 -18.22 11.49 5.08
C LYS A 211 -17.85 12.28 6.35
N PRO A 212 -18.40 11.98 7.56
CA PRO A 212 -17.98 12.65 8.80
C PRO A 212 -16.48 12.53 9.10
N VAL A 213 -15.83 11.39 8.81
CA VAL A 213 -14.38 11.25 8.97
C VAL A 213 -13.64 12.24 8.08
N ARG A 214 -13.99 12.32 6.79
CA ARG A 214 -13.31 13.23 5.85
C ARG A 214 -13.48 14.69 6.21
N GLU A 215 -14.64 15.07 6.76
CA GLU A 215 -14.91 16.44 7.21
C GLU A 215 -14.20 16.79 8.52
N SER A 216 -13.99 15.80 9.39
CA SER A 216 -13.37 16.00 10.70
C SER A 216 -11.87 15.74 10.73
N LYS A 217 -11.35 14.86 9.87
CA LYS A 217 -9.95 14.39 9.88
C LYS A 217 -9.29 14.61 8.52
N PRO A 218 -8.62 15.75 8.30
CA PRO A 218 -8.03 16.10 7.00
C PRO A 218 -6.89 15.17 6.58
N ASN A 219 -6.36 14.38 7.50
CA ASN A 219 -5.24 13.46 7.29
C ASN A 219 -5.69 11.99 7.22
N TYR A 220 -6.97 11.71 7.04
CA TYR A 220 -7.54 10.35 7.13
C TYR A 220 -6.88 9.33 6.18
N LYS A 221 -6.44 9.75 4.99
CA LYS A 221 -5.76 8.85 4.04
C LYS A 221 -4.40 8.41 4.56
N GLU A 222 -3.61 9.37 5.01
CA GLU A 222 -2.29 9.13 5.60
C GLU A 222 -2.41 8.28 6.87
N GLU A 223 -3.43 8.53 7.72
CA GLU A 223 -3.74 7.74 8.90
C GLU A 223 -4.08 6.28 8.55
N LEU A 224 -4.92 6.06 7.52
CA LEU A 224 -5.30 4.73 7.07
C LEU A 224 -4.13 3.94 6.46
N ILE A 225 -3.31 4.60 5.66
CA ILE A 225 -2.09 3.99 5.08
C ILE A 225 -1.11 3.64 6.19
N GLY A 226 -0.91 4.53 7.16
CA GLY A 226 -0.08 4.29 8.33
C GLY A 226 -0.57 3.12 9.18
N ALA A 227 -1.89 3.03 9.40
CA ALA A 227 -2.50 1.93 10.14
C ALA A 227 -2.31 0.57 9.44
N LEU A 228 -2.42 0.52 8.11
CA LEU A 228 -2.18 -0.71 7.35
C LEU A 228 -0.68 -1.08 7.33
N GLN A 229 0.20 -0.08 7.28
CA GLN A 229 1.64 -0.28 7.43
C GLN A 229 2.00 -0.85 8.80
N ASP A 230 1.40 -0.31 9.87
CA ASP A 230 1.57 -0.82 11.24
C ASP A 230 1.07 -2.26 11.36
N ALA A 231 -0.08 -2.58 10.76
CA ALA A 231 -0.59 -3.96 10.73
C ALA A 231 0.41 -4.91 10.06
N ASN A 232 0.96 -4.56 8.90
CA ASN A 232 2.00 -5.34 8.24
C ASN A 232 3.25 -5.50 9.12
N GLN A 233 3.68 -4.43 9.78
CA GLN A 233 4.84 -4.49 10.66
C GLN A 233 4.60 -5.41 11.87
N TYR A 234 3.40 -5.37 12.46
CA TYR A 234 3.05 -6.22 13.61
C TYR A 234 3.00 -7.70 13.23
N PHE A 235 2.49 -8.03 12.04
CA PHE A 235 2.53 -9.39 11.50
C PHE A 235 3.97 -9.85 11.25
N ALA A 236 4.80 -9.01 10.63
CA ALA A 236 6.22 -9.29 10.40
C ALA A 236 6.99 -9.48 11.72
N ASN A 237 6.78 -8.61 12.71
CA ASN A 237 7.37 -8.70 14.03
C ASN A 237 7.02 -10.03 14.72
N SER A 238 5.81 -10.51 14.50
CA SER A 238 5.30 -11.77 15.04
C SER A 238 5.70 -12.99 14.22
N LYS A 239 6.53 -12.81 13.18
CA LYS A 239 6.98 -13.85 12.24
C LYS A 239 5.81 -14.57 11.54
N MET A 240 4.72 -13.86 11.28
CA MET A 240 3.59 -14.37 10.52
C MET A 240 3.78 -14.15 9.02
N ASN A 241 3.38 -15.12 8.23
CA ASN A 241 3.55 -15.13 6.76
C ASN A 241 2.37 -14.48 6.01
N VAL A 242 1.76 -13.44 6.56
CA VAL A 242 0.68 -12.67 5.93
C VAL A 242 1.19 -11.27 5.60
N ILE A 243 0.91 -10.81 4.37
CA ILE A 243 1.18 -9.44 3.91
C ILE A 243 -0.13 -8.81 3.47
N TYR A 244 -0.48 -7.68 4.08
CA TYR A 244 -1.61 -6.87 3.64
C TYR A 244 -1.21 -5.96 2.50
N GLU A 245 -2.04 -5.97 1.45
CA GLU A 245 -1.96 -5.05 0.33
C GLU A 245 -3.15 -4.09 0.38
N LEU A 246 -2.91 -2.81 0.12
CA LEU A 246 -4.00 -1.86 -0.04
C LEU A 246 -4.71 -2.12 -1.37
N ALA A 247 -5.98 -2.54 -1.32
CA ALA A 247 -6.79 -2.67 -2.53
C ALA A 247 -7.18 -1.30 -3.07
N ALA A 248 -7.72 -0.43 -2.21
CA ALA A 248 -8.01 0.98 -2.44
C ALA A 248 -8.43 1.65 -1.12
N ILE A 249 -8.50 2.99 -1.14
CA ILE A 249 -9.27 3.78 -0.16
C ILE A 249 -10.52 4.28 -0.89
N TYR A 250 -11.69 3.86 -0.43
CA TYR A 250 -12.98 4.28 -0.96
C TYR A 250 -13.60 5.38 -0.08
N ASP A 251 -13.76 6.57 -0.63
CA ASP A 251 -14.38 7.72 0.02
C ASP A 251 -15.91 7.66 -0.18
N SER A 252 -16.62 7.00 0.75
CA SER A 252 -18.08 6.80 0.64
C SER A 252 -18.86 8.08 0.91
N THR A 253 -20.07 8.20 0.34
CA THR A 253 -21.00 9.29 0.63
C THR A 253 -21.79 9.07 1.93
N TYR A 254 -21.53 7.98 2.64
CA TYR A 254 -22.21 7.61 3.86
C TYR A 254 -22.03 8.66 4.96
N GLU A 255 -23.15 9.11 5.54
CA GLU A 255 -23.21 10.19 6.54
C GLU A 255 -23.28 9.67 7.98
N GLY A 256 -23.43 8.35 8.18
CA GLY A 256 -23.42 7.73 9.51
C GLY A 256 -22.02 7.71 10.13
N ASP A 257 -21.98 7.36 11.41
CA ASP A 257 -20.73 7.30 12.19
C ASP A 257 -19.85 6.09 11.86
N GLY A 258 -20.40 5.06 11.20
CA GLY A 258 -19.69 3.85 10.80
C GLY A 258 -19.69 2.73 11.85
N SER A 259 -20.49 2.85 12.91
CA SER A 259 -20.58 1.83 13.97
C SER A 259 -21.32 0.56 13.52
N ASP A 260 -22.24 0.66 12.55
CA ASP A 260 -23.08 -0.44 12.08
C ASP A 260 -22.40 -1.27 10.97
N LEU A 261 -21.82 -2.40 11.36
CA LEU A 261 -21.21 -3.34 10.41
C LEU A 261 -22.24 -4.08 9.53
N ASP A 262 -23.49 -4.21 9.97
CA ASP A 262 -24.53 -4.83 9.17
C ASP A 262 -24.92 -3.92 8.00
N GLU A 263 -24.90 -2.61 8.18
CA GLU A 263 -25.08 -1.65 7.11
C GLU A 263 -23.93 -1.70 6.08
N LEU A 264 -22.68 -1.78 6.55
CA LEU A 264 -21.50 -1.93 5.68
C LEU A 264 -21.54 -3.23 4.87
N LYS A 265 -22.02 -4.31 5.46
CA LYS A 265 -22.07 -5.64 4.85
C LYS A 265 -23.29 -5.82 3.93
N SER A 266 -24.39 -5.13 4.18
CA SER A 266 -25.67 -5.37 3.50
C SER A 266 -25.65 -4.95 2.05
N LYS A 267 -26.07 -5.85 1.16
CA LYS A 267 -26.27 -5.53 -0.26
C LYS A 267 -27.52 -4.70 -0.54
N ASP A 268 -28.33 -4.41 0.47
CA ASP A 268 -29.58 -3.67 0.35
C ASP A 268 -29.42 -2.19 0.73
N THR A 269 -28.36 -1.84 1.47
CA THR A 269 -28.03 -0.45 1.82
C THR A 269 -27.21 0.21 0.70
N GLU A 270 -27.24 1.53 0.61
CA GLU A 270 -26.42 2.25 -0.39
C GLU A 270 -24.92 2.09 -0.13
N LEU A 271 -24.49 2.17 1.13
CA LEU A 271 -23.11 1.93 1.53
C LEU A 271 -22.66 0.52 1.12
N GLY A 272 -23.42 -0.48 1.56
CA GLY A 272 -23.05 -1.87 1.33
C GLY A 272 -23.06 -2.27 -0.14
N LYS A 273 -24.02 -1.80 -0.96
CA LYS A 273 -24.03 -2.00 -2.42
C LYS A 273 -22.73 -1.51 -3.06
N MET A 274 -22.30 -0.29 -2.72
CA MET A 274 -21.08 0.29 -3.28
C MET A 274 -19.84 -0.45 -2.80
N VAL A 275 -19.76 -0.74 -1.51
CA VAL A 275 -18.65 -1.50 -0.94
C VAL A 275 -18.53 -2.90 -1.56
N TRP A 276 -19.64 -3.60 -1.76
CA TRP A 276 -19.67 -4.89 -2.44
C TRP A 276 -19.12 -4.80 -3.88
N LYS A 277 -19.53 -3.77 -4.62
CA LYS A 277 -19.06 -3.52 -5.99
C LYS A 277 -17.55 -3.32 -6.03
N TYR A 278 -17.02 -2.43 -5.17
CA TYR A 278 -15.58 -2.18 -5.06
C TYR A 278 -14.81 -3.40 -4.62
N ARG A 279 -15.29 -4.06 -3.57
CA ARG A 279 -14.68 -5.26 -3.03
C ARG A 279 -14.54 -6.36 -4.09
N ALA A 280 -15.61 -6.60 -4.87
CA ALA A 280 -15.60 -7.60 -5.95
C ALA A 280 -14.65 -7.19 -7.09
N ALA A 281 -14.71 -5.94 -7.55
CA ALA A 281 -13.88 -5.43 -8.63
C ALA A 281 -12.37 -5.45 -8.29
N LEU A 282 -12.02 -5.17 -7.03
CA LEU A 282 -10.65 -5.13 -6.55
C LEU A 282 -10.19 -6.46 -5.94
N GLY A 283 -11.07 -7.45 -5.87
CA GLY A 283 -10.78 -8.72 -5.20
C GLY A 283 -10.30 -8.55 -3.76
N ALA A 284 -10.87 -7.59 -3.02
CA ALA A 284 -10.44 -7.32 -1.67
C ALA A 284 -10.96 -8.38 -0.69
N HIS A 285 -10.04 -9.02 0.03
CA HIS A 285 -10.35 -10.09 0.97
C HIS A 285 -11.04 -9.55 2.21
N LEU A 286 -10.53 -8.44 2.77
CA LEU A 286 -11.02 -7.78 3.96
C LEU A 286 -11.47 -6.36 3.63
N VAL A 287 -12.45 -5.86 4.38
CA VAL A 287 -12.95 -4.48 4.30
C VAL A 287 -12.91 -3.86 5.69
N SER A 288 -12.36 -2.66 5.82
CA SER A 288 -12.38 -1.91 7.07
C SER A 288 -12.91 -0.49 6.84
N LEU A 289 -13.96 -0.11 7.57
CA LEU A 289 -14.57 1.22 7.54
C LEU A 289 -13.94 2.11 8.61
N TYR A 290 -13.50 3.31 8.22
CA TYR A 290 -13.09 4.35 9.15
C TYR A 290 -14.25 5.27 9.45
N GLY A 291 -14.72 5.23 10.70
CA GLY A 291 -15.88 5.96 11.22
C GLY A 291 -15.51 6.98 12.30
N THR A 292 -16.55 7.64 12.85
CA THR A 292 -16.45 8.62 13.94
C THR A 292 -17.13 8.18 15.22
N PHE A 293 -17.53 6.90 15.32
CA PHE A 293 -18.14 6.35 16.52
C PHE A 293 -17.20 6.40 17.74
N THR A 294 -17.77 6.48 18.94
CA THR A 294 -17.03 6.77 20.18
C THR A 294 -17.11 5.65 21.22
N GLU A 295 -17.95 4.64 21.01
CA GLU A 295 -18.19 3.55 21.95
C GLU A 295 -17.01 2.56 22.00
N SER A 296 -16.27 2.48 20.90
CA SER A 296 -15.09 1.62 20.81
C SER A 296 -14.09 2.16 19.79
N CYS A 297 -12.83 1.74 19.91
CA CYS A 297 -11.79 2.01 18.89
C CYS A 297 -11.93 1.15 17.64
N GLY A 298 -12.61 0.00 17.74
CA GLY A 298 -12.82 -0.87 16.59
C GLY A 298 -13.68 -2.09 16.91
N VAL A 299 -14.32 -2.62 15.88
CA VAL A 299 -15.17 -3.82 15.93
C VAL A 299 -15.06 -4.59 14.62
N ALA A 300 -15.11 -5.92 14.67
CA ALA A 300 -15.09 -6.78 13.49
C ALA A 300 -15.96 -8.02 13.69
N TYR A 301 -16.31 -8.69 12.59
CA TYR A 301 -16.80 -10.06 12.67
C TYR A 301 -15.63 -11.00 12.97
N SER A 302 -15.84 -11.92 13.92
CA SER A 302 -14.88 -12.98 14.23
C SER A 302 -15.06 -14.19 13.30
N TRP A 303 -14.00 -14.94 13.05
CA TRP A 303 -14.04 -16.12 12.18
C TRP A 303 -14.65 -15.82 10.81
N SER A 304 -14.25 -14.69 10.22
CA SER A 304 -14.88 -14.18 9.01
C SER A 304 -14.87 -15.20 7.87
N THR A 305 -16.00 -15.25 7.17
CA THR A 305 -16.14 -15.82 5.83
C THR A 305 -15.99 -14.71 4.78
N LYS A 306 -16.04 -15.07 3.51
CA LYS A 306 -16.04 -14.07 2.43
C LYS A 306 -17.16 -13.04 2.59
N GLU A 307 -18.32 -13.44 3.13
CA GLU A 307 -19.51 -12.60 3.32
C GLU A 307 -19.44 -11.72 4.56
N THR A 308 -18.62 -12.09 5.55
CA THR A 308 -18.54 -11.40 6.84
C THR A 308 -17.16 -10.80 7.15
N ALA A 309 -16.25 -10.76 6.19
CA ALA A 309 -14.91 -10.20 6.38
C ALA A 309 -14.92 -8.67 6.36
N TYR A 310 -15.62 -8.10 7.33
CA TYR A 310 -15.81 -6.67 7.55
C TYR A 310 -15.40 -6.27 8.95
N SER A 311 -14.86 -5.06 9.07
CA SER A 311 -14.51 -4.38 10.30
C SER A 311 -14.80 -2.90 10.22
N ALA A 312 -14.89 -2.21 11.35
CA ALA A 312 -14.89 -0.76 11.44
C ALA A 312 -13.91 -0.31 12.52
N ILE A 313 -13.29 0.86 12.31
CA ILE A 313 -12.39 1.51 13.26
C ILE A 313 -12.77 2.97 13.44
N SER A 314 -12.62 3.50 14.64
CA SER A 314 -12.64 4.94 14.93
C SER A 314 -11.25 5.44 15.33
N CYS A 315 -10.38 4.53 15.79
CA CYS A 315 -8.97 4.76 16.08
C CYS A 315 -8.11 4.00 15.06
N PRO A 316 -7.32 4.66 14.21
CA PRO A 316 -6.46 4.00 13.24
C PRO A 316 -5.51 2.96 13.85
N SER A 317 -5.06 3.18 15.10
CA SER A 317 -4.20 2.25 15.85
C SER A 317 -4.82 0.87 16.07
N SER A 318 -6.14 0.73 15.98
CA SER A 318 -6.85 -0.52 16.18
C SER A 318 -7.01 -1.36 14.92
N LEU A 319 -6.55 -0.89 13.75
CA LEU A 319 -6.71 -1.64 12.50
C LEU A 319 -6.09 -3.04 12.59
N ALA A 320 -4.86 -3.17 13.08
CA ALA A 320 -4.22 -4.48 13.25
C ALA A 320 -5.04 -5.42 14.14
N HIS A 321 -5.62 -4.89 15.21
CA HIS A 321 -6.45 -5.61 16.17
C HIS A 321 -7.74 -6.14 15.52
N VAL A 322 -8.51 -5.28 14.81
CA VAL A 322 -9.75 -5.71 14.15
C VAL A 322 -9.51 -6.66 12.98
N LEU A 323 -8.38 -6.52 12.27
CA LEU A 323 -7.96 -7.52 11.28
C LEU A 323 -7.65 -8.87 11.96
N GLY A 324 -7.02 -8.86 13.14
CA GLY A 324 -6.85 -10.06 13.98
C GLY A 324 -8.19 -10.71 14.38
N GLN A 325 -9.20 -9.90 14.73
CA GLN A 325 -10.56 -10.38 14.98
C GLN A 325 -11.17 -11.07 13.75
N ASN A 326 -11.00 -10.50 12.54
CA ASN A 326 -11.47 -11.13 11.30
C ASN A 326 -10.87 -12.52 11.08
N TYR A 327 -9.63 -12.75 11.48
CA TYR A 327 -9.06 -14.10 11.47
C TYR A 327 -9.66 -15.02 12.53
N GLY A 328 -10.31 -14.50 13.55
CA GLY A 328 -10.93 -15.27 14.65
C GLY A 328 -10.26 -15.04 16.00
N GLY A 329 -9.39 -14.02 16.11
CA GLY A 329 -8.78 -13.63 17.36
C GLY A 329 -9.80 -13.16 18.39
N THR A 330 -9.59 -13.55 19.63
CA THR A 330 -10.43 -13.19 20.79
C THR A 330 -9.81 -12.01 21.53
N VAL A 331 -10.66 -11.08 21.96
CA VAL A 331 -10.27 -9.88 22.70
C VAL A 331 -10.19 -10.13 24.19
N GLY A 332 -9.19 -9.57 24.83
CA GLY A 332 -9.02 -9.61 26.27
C GLY A 332 -8.01 -10.66 26.73
N TRP A 333 -7.65 -10.58 28.00
CA TRP A 333 -6.78 -11.53 28.66
C TRP A 333 -7.59 -12.64 29.32
N ASP A 334 -7.31 -13.90 28.96
CA ASP A 334 -7.82 -15.10 29.61
C ASP A 334 -6.62 -16.05 29.81
N PRO A 335 -6.17 -16.31 31.05
CA PRO A 335 -5.00 -17.16 31.30
C PRO A 335 -5.22 -18.64 30.99
N ALA A 336 -6.48 -19.09 30.84
CA ALA A 336 -6.83 -20.48 30.57
C ALA A 336 -8.00 -20.61 29.59
N PRO A 337 -7.82 -20.11 28.34
CA PRO A 337 -8.90 -20.05 27.38
C PRO A 337 -9.43 -21.45 26.99
N SER A 338 -10.74 -21.57 26.89
CA SER A 338 -11.38 -22.83 26.47
C SER A 338 -11.10 -23.19 25.00
N ASN A 339 -10.81 -22.19 24.17
CA ASN A 339 -10.37 -22.36 22.78
C ASN A 339 -8.95 -21.80 22.65
N PRO A 340 -7.91 -22.67 22.69
CA PRO A 340 -6.54 -22.21 22.69
C PRO A 340 -6.09 -21.65 21.33
N LEU A 341 -4.96 -20.94 21.33
CA LEU A 341 -4.19 -20.33 20.26
C LEU A 341 -4.68 -18.96 19.82
N ASN A 342 -5.98 -18.73 19.62
CA ASN A 342 -6.50 -17.48 19.02
C ASN A 342 -6.60 -16.29 20.00
N HIS A 343 -5.72 -16.26 21.01
CA HIS A 343 -5.71 -15.24 22.07
C HIS A 343 -4.43 -14.41 22.08
N GLY A 344 -4.54 -13.17 22.54
CA GLY A 344 -3.38 -12.37 22.93
C GLY A 344 -2.71 -12.92 24.18
N TYR A 345 -1.45 -12.57 24.39
CA TYR A 345 -0.64 -12.98 25.52
C TYR A 345 -0.30 -11.79 26.43
N LYS A 346 -0.39 -12.00 27.74
CA LYS A 346 0.03 -11.04 28.75
C LYS A 346 1.10 -11.67 29.65
N HIS A 347 2.23 -11.00 29.79
CA HIS A 347 3.27 -11.36 30.75
C HIS A 347 3.18 -10.43 31.96
N GLU A 348 2.84 -10.98 33.13
CA GLU A 348 2.46 -10.20 34.34
C GLU A 348 3.60 -9.94 35.30
N THR A 349 4.83 -10.40 34.96
CA THR A 349 6.04 -10.12 35.74
C THR A 349 7.03 -9.31 34.91
N ALA A 350 8.08 -8.79 35.53
CA ALA A 350 9.06 -7.97 34.81
C ALA A 350 9.83 -8.78 33.74
N PRO A 351 9.92 -8.31 32.50
CA PRO A 351 9.23 -7.14 31.95
C PRO A 351 7.73 -7.40 31.74
N GLU A 352 6.88 -6.52 32.28
CA GLU A 352 5.44 -6.58 32.02
C GLU A 352 5.14 -6.13 30.61
N PHE A 353 4.33 -6.89 29.86
CA PHE A 353 3.87 -6.54 28.53
C PHE A 353 2.63 -7.35 28.13
N HIS A 354 1.96 -6.89 27.07
CA HIS A 354 0.94 -7.66 26.39
C HIS A 354 0.99 -7.46 24.87
N THR A 355 0.37 -8.39 24.16
CA THR A 355 0.30 -8.42 22.69
C THR A 355 -1.04 -7.92 22.18
N GLN A 356 -1.17 -7.71 20.86
CA GLN A 356 -2.29 -7.01 20.20
C GLN A 356 -3.69 -7.54 20.52
N MET A 357 -3.89 -8.85 20.71
CA MET A 357 -5.24 -9.39 20.94
C MET A 357 -5.70 -9.31 22.39
N VAL A 358 -4.83 -8.94 23.36
CA VAL A 358 -5.30 -8.58 24.71
C VAL A 358 -6.07 -7.25 24.63
N THR A 359 -5.45 -6.23 24.10
CA THR A 359 -6.00 -4.95 23.66
C THR A 359 -4.95 -4.28 22.75
N ALA A 360 -5.36 -3.38 21.85
CA ALA A 360 -4.41 -2.60 21.07
C ALA A 360 -3.73 -1.49 21.88
N HIS A 361 -4.36 -1.05 22.98
CA HIS A 361 -3.87 0.06 23.82
C HIS A 361 -2.68 -0.40 24.68
N GLY A 362 -1.54 0.24 24.54
CA GLY A 362 -0.32 -0.10 25.27
C GLY A 362 0.32 -1.44 24.86
N ALA A 363 -0.23 -2.12 23.85
CA ALA A 363 0.31 -3.38 23.36
C ALA A 363 1.70 -3.20 22.71
N LEU A 364 2.55 -4.18 22.87
CA LEU A 364 3.72 -4.32 22.02
C LEU A 364 3.27 -4.46 20.54
N PRO A 365 4.07 -4.01 19.56
CA PRO A 365 3.74 -4.12 18.14
C PRO A 365 3.88 -5.56 17.61
N ASN A 366 3.24 -6.49 18.32
CA ASN A 366 3.32 -7.95 18.09
C ASN A 366 1.99 -8.62 18.44
N PHE A 367 1.67 -9.69 17.71
CA PHE A 367 0.72 -10.71 18.12
C PHE A 367 1.41 -11.78 18.97
N SER A 368 0.64 -12.60 19.68
CA SER A 368 1.21 -13.68 20.49
C SER A 368 1.91 -14.73 19.63
N ASN A 369 3.14 -15.06 20.01
CA ASN A 369 3.97 -16.09 19.39
C ASN A 369 5.04 -16.57 20.38
N PRO A 370 4.96 -17.80 20.90
CA PRO A 370 5.94 -18.34 21.84
C PRO A 370 7.35 -18.54 21.24
N ARG A 371 7.49 -18.47 19.91
CA ARG A 371 8.77 -18.59 19.18
C ARG A 371 9.48 -17.23 19.01
N VAL A 372 8.92 -16.18 19.61
CA VAL A 372 9.49 -14.83 19.65
C VAL A 372 9.65 -14.42 21.10
N GLU A 373 10.80 -13.88 21.46
CA GLU A 373 11.12 -13.48 22.85
C GLU A 373 11.36 -11.98 22.95
N TYR A 374 10.97 -11.43 24.10
CA TYR A 374 11.29 -10.06 24.52
C TYR A 374 11.96 -10.09 25.89
N GLN A 375 13.22 -9.66 25.96
CA GLN A 375 14.07 -9.72 27.15
C GLN A 375 14.12 -11.11 27.79
N GLY A 376 14.26 -12.14 26.95
CA GLY A 376 14.32 -13.54 27.36
C GLY A 376 12.99 -14.13 27.81
N LYS A 377 11.87 -13.45 27.56
CA LYS A 377 10.52 -13.95 27.86
C LYS A 377 9.77 -14.21 26.58
N PRO A 378 9.17 -15.41 26.40
CA PRO A 378 8.33 -15.71 25.25
C PRO A 378 7.15 -14.75 25.16
N MET A 379 6.81 -14.33 23.94
CA MET A 379 5.65 -13.46 23.68
C MET A 379 4.37 -14.27 23.44
N GLY A 380 4.27 -15.44 24.02
CA GLY A 380 3.15 -16.37 23.93
C GLY A 380 3.46 -17.65 24.69
N ASP A 381 2.50 -18.56 24.71
CA ASP A 381 2.62 -19.91 25.25
C ASP A 381 1.77 -20.92 24.43
N ALA A 382 1.61 -22.15 24.93
CA ALA A 382 0.84 -23.18 24.23
C ALA A 382 -0.68 -22.87 24.08
N LEU A 383 -1.20 -21.93 24.86
CA LEU A 383 -2.60 -21.50 24.81
C LEU A 383 -2.78 -20.17 24.06
N HIS A 384 -1.71 -19.40 23.92
CA HIS A 384 -1.71 -18.04 23.34
C HIS A 384 -0.67 -17.99 22.22
N ASP A 385 -1.01 -18.50 21.04
CA ASP A 385 -0.16 -18.53 19.84
C ASP A 385 -0.97 -18.13 18.60
N MET A 386 -1.33 -16.84 18.55
CA MET A 386 -2.10 -16.27 17.44
C MET A 386 -1.35 -16.43 16.10
N ALA A 387 -0.02 -16.44 16.12
CA ALA A 387 0.77 -16.65 14.92
C ALA A 387 0.55 -18.05 14.35
N GLN A 388 0.62 -19.10 15.19
CA GLN A 388 0.33 -20.46 14.75
C GLN A 388 -1.13 -20.62 14.32
N PHE A 389 -2.06 -20.01 15.06
CA PHE A 389 -3.49 -20.06 14.72
C PHE A 389 -3.77 -19.47 13.32
N ILE A 390 -3.22 -18.30 13.02
CA ILE A 390 -3.37 -17.67 11.71
C ILE A 390 -2.72 -18.51 10.62
N GLU A 391 -1.46 -18.92 10.80
CA GLU A 391 -0.73 -19.69 9.80
C GLU A 391 -1.33 -21.06 9.51
N ASP A 392 -1.77 -21.79 10.55
CA ASP A 392 -2.23 -23.16 10.42
C ASP A 392 -3.69 -23.27 9.94
N LYS A 393 -4.51 -22.25 10.19
CA LYS A 393 -5.96 -22.36 9.98
C LYS A 393 -6.57 -21.24 9.15
N ARG A 394 -6.03 -20.03 9.19
CA ARG A 394 -6.75 -18.86 8.72
C ARG A 394 -6.15 -18.13 7.52
N ALA A 395 -4.82 -18.07 7.43
CA ALA A 395 -4.15 -17.30 6.38
C ALA A 395 -4.53 -17.80 4.97
N GLU A 396 -4.46 -19.11 4.73
CA GLU A 396 -4.86 -19.72 3.47
C GLU A 396 -6.35 -19.48 3.17
N TYR A 397 -7.22 -19.71 4.16
CA TYR A 397 -8.65 -19.53 4.01
C TYR A 397 -9.03 -18.08 3.66
N VAL A 398 -8.52 -17.09 4.40
CA VAL A 398 -8.82 -15.68 4.13
C VAL A 398 -8.24 -15.24 2.76
N SER A 399 -7.03 -15.67 2.43
CA SER A 399 -6.44 -15.36 1.11
C SER A 399 -7.17 -16.02 -0.06
N SER A 400 -7.98 -17.05 0.18
CA SER A 400 -8.78 -17.73 -0.83
C SER A 400 -10.14 -17.07 -1.13
N PHE A 401 -10.57 -16.05 -0.36
CA PHE A 401 -11.86 -15.37 -0.60
C PHE A 401 -11.96 -14.77 -2.01
N TYR A 402 -10.84 -14.32 -2.53
CA TYR A 402 -10.68 -13.93 -3.92
C TYR A 402 -9.37 -14.51 -4.43
N GLY A 403 -9.41 -15.09 -5.59
CA GLY A 403 -8.22 -15.61 -6.26
C GLY A 403 -7.12 -14.56 -6.39
N PRO A 404 -5.90 -14.95 -6.69
CA PRO A 404 -4.86 -13.99 -7.03
C PRO A 404 -5.46 -13.03 -8.04
N LEU A 405 -5.25 -11.73 -7.86
CA LEU A 405 -5.51 -10.80 -8.94
C LEU A 405 -4.78 -11.36 -10.15
N ASN A 406 -5.39 -11.28 -11.35
CA ASN A 406 -4.68 -11.52 -12.59
C ASN A 406 -3.57 -10.45 -12.76
N ALA A 407 -2.66 -10.39 -11.79
CA ALA A 407 -1.52 -9.52 -11.79
C ALA A 407 -0.30 -10.36 -12.15
N ILE A 408 0.44 -9.87 -13.11
CA ILE A 408 1.76 -10.37 -13.43
C ILE A 408 2.81 -9.66 -12.59
N SER A 409 3.87 -10.36 -12.21
CA SER A 409 5.05 -9.75 -11.64
C SER A 409 6.05 -9.51 -12.77
N LEU A 410 6.52 -8.28 -12.88
CA LEU A 410 7.40 -7.83 -13.96
C LEU A 410 8.63 -7.14 -13.35
N SER A 411 9.80 -7.75 -13.56
CA SER A 411 11.10 -7.12 -13.29
C SER A 411 11.66 -6.58 -14.60
N LEU A 412 11.89 -5.28 -14.65
CA LEU A 412 12.45 -4.57 -15.80
C LEU A 412 13.92 -4.22 -15.55
N PHE A 413 14.77 -4.39 -16.54
CA PHE A 413 16.20 -4.16 -16.40
C PHE A 413 16.71 -3.14 -17.44
N GLU A 414 17.63 -2.31 -16.98
CA GLU A 414 18.26 -1.25 -17.78
C GLU A 414 19.08 -1.79 -18.95
N GLN A 415 19.65 -2.97 -18.81
CA GLN A 415 20.53 -3.60 -19.80
C GLN A 415 19.97 -4.96 -20.26
N PRO A 416 20.44 -5.50 -21.39
CA PRO A 416 20.16 -6.87 -21.82
C PRO A 416 20.58 -7.90 -20.75
N ASP A 417 20.12 -9.15 -20.92
CA ASP A 417 20.45 -10.31 -20.07
C ASP A 417 20.15 -10.10 -18.57
N SER A 418 19.12 -9.30 -18.25
CA SER A 418 18.71 -8.97 -16.86
C SER A 418 19.83 -8.32 -16.05
N GLN A 419 20.62 -7.46 -16.68
CA GLN A 419 21.70 -6.70 -16.06
C GLN A 419 21.30 -5.24 -15.81
N GLY A 420 22.09 -4.55 -14.96
CA GLY A 420 21.85 -3.15 -14.60
C GLY A 420 20.82 -2.97 -13.51
N LYS A 421 20.27 -1.76 -13.40
CA LYS A 421 19.24 -1.42 -12.40
C LYS A 421 17.95 -2.22 -12.66
N GLU A 422 17.40 -2.83 -11.61
CA GLU A 422 16.12 -3.54 -11.65
C GLU A 422 15.01 -2.64 -11.14
N CYS A 423 13.87 -2.65 -11.85
CA CYS A 423 12.60 -2.08 -11.40
C CYS A 423 11.55 -3.18 -11.34
N TYR A 424 11.09 -3.50 -10.16
CA TYR A 424 10.06 -4.53 -9.93
C TYR A 424 8.68 -3.91 -9.84
N LEU A 425 7.73 -4.46 -10.61
CA LEU A 425 6.34 -4.00 -10.71
C LEU A 425 5.37 -5.18 -10.64
N GLN A 426 4.17 -4.91 -10.17
CA GLN A 426 3.01 -5.79 -10.33
C GLN A 426 1.98 -5.08 -11.21
N ILE A 427 1.61 -5.72 -12.32
CA ILE A 427 0.66 -5.16 -13.29
C ILE A 427 -0.59 -6.01 -13.29
N ARG A 428 -1.71 -5.40 -12.91
CA ARG A 428 -3.04 -6.04 -12.92
C ARG A 428 -3.57 -6.12 -14.35
N SER A 429 -4.32 -7.19 -14.62
CA SER A 429 -4.99 -7.33 -15.92
C SER A 429 -5.92 -6.15 -16.19
N GLY A 430 -5.77 -5.54 -17.35
CA GLY A 430 -6.53 -4.38 -17.79
C GLY A 430 -6.14 -3.05 -17.12
N GLN A 431 -5.13 -3.03 -16.24
CA GLN A 431 -4.62 -1.77 -15.68
C GLN A 431 -3.32 -1.38 -16.39
N PRO A 432 -3.29 -0.27 -17.13
CA PRO A 432 -2.06 0.23 -17.71
C PRO A 432 -1.16 0.81 -16.62
N MET A 433 0.14 0.58 -16.76
CA MET A 433 1.17 1.08 -15.85
C MET A 433 2.08 2.04 -16.60
N ASN A 434 2.27 3.24 -16.06
CA ASN A 434 3.31 4.14 -16.56
C ASN A 434 4.66 3.72 -16.00
N ILE A 435 5.45 3.02 -16.83
CA ILE A 435 6.76 2.48 -16.50
C ILE A 435 7.77 3.61 -16.23
N SER A 436 7.77 4.64 -17.08
CA SER A 436 8.70 5.76 -16.94
C SER A 436 8.62 6.41 -15.56
N SER A 437 7.40 6.66 -15.08
CA SER A 437 7.18 7.21 -13.73
C SER A 437 7.47 6.22 -12.61
N ALA A 438 7.09 4.95 -12.80
CA ALA A 438 7.25 3.93 -11.75
C ALA A 438 8.70 3.46 -11.56
N CYS A 439 9.54 3.64 -12.59
CA CYS A 439 10.92 3.17 -12.64
C CYS A 439 11.96 4.30 -12.78
N ASP A 440 11.65 5.51 -12.34
CA ASP A 440 12.57 6.67 -12.39
C ASP A 440 13.15 6.92 -13.78
N GLU A 441 12.32 6.83 -14.83
CA GLU A 441 12.72 7.05 -16.24
C GLU A 441 13.86 6.15 -16.74
N GLN A 442 14.16 5.05 -16.05
CA GLN A 442 15.23 4.14 -16.51
C GLN A 442 14.87 3.51 -17.87
N PRO A 443 15.85 3.34 -18.79
CA PRO A 443 15.63 2.59 -20.01
C PRO A 443 15.34 1.12 -19.71
N VAL A 444 14.49 0.48 -20.50
CA VAL A 444 14.14 -0.95 -20.36
C VAL A 444 14.63 -1.72 -21.56
N ARG A 445 15.54 -2.68 -21.35
CA ARG A 445 16.13 -3.49 -22.42
C ARG A 445 15.88 -4.98 -22.28
N SER A 446 15.58 -5.45 -21.06
CA SER A 446 15.22 -6.84 -20.79
C SER A 446 14.21 -6.92 -19.65
N PHE A 447 13.55 -8.04 -19.48
CA PHE A 447 12.62 -8.25 -18.37
C PHE A 447 12.52 -9.71 -17.93
N ARG A 448 12.05 -9.91 -16.69
CA ARG A 448 11.53 -11.17 -16.18
C ARG A 448 10.05 -11.02 -15.88
N LEU A 449 9.29 -12.07 -16.20
CA LEU A 449 7.84 -12.08 -16.11
C LEU A 449 7.40 -13.35 -15.39
N THR A 450 6.55 -13.20 -14.37
CA THR A 450 5.94 -14.32 -13.63
C THR A 450 4.43 -14.16 -13.52
N ASN A 451 3.72 -15.27 -13.33
CA ASN A 451 2.27 -15.34 -13.11
C ASN A 451 1.39 -14.91 -14.31
N ILE A 452 1.89 -14.92 -15.52
CA ILE A 452 1.04 -14.69 -16.69
C ILE A 452 0.29 -15.98 -17.06
N GLY A 453 -1.04 -15.92 -17.15
CA GLY A 453 -1.89 -17.04 -17.53
C GLY A 453 -1.83 -17.37 -19.03
N ILE A 454 -2.26 -18.60 -19.42
CA ILE A 454 -2.42 -18.98 -20.83
C ILE A 454 -3.42 -18.03 -21.50
N ALA A 455 -3.14 -17.65 -22.74
CA ALA A 455 -3.84 -16.66 -23.53
C ALA A 455 -3.79 -15.22 -23.00
N GLN A 456 -3.07 -14.95 -21.91
CA GLN A 456 -2.81 -13.59 -21.43
C GLN A 456 -1.59 -12.99 -22.15
N ARG A 457 -1.55 -11.65 -22.17
CA ARG A 457 -0.58 -10.87 -22.93
C ARG A 457 -0.01 -9.73 -22.09
N LEU A 458 1.32 -9.55 -22.16
CA LEU A 458 2.01 -8.33 -21.72
C LEU A 458 2.42 -7.53 -22.94
N CYS A 459 2.10 -6.24 -22.99
CA CYS A 459 2.57 -5.29 -23.99
C CYS A 459 3.39 -4.17 -23.36
N LEU A 460 4.51 -3.83 -23.97
CA LEU A 460 5.37 -2.71 -23.62
C LEU A 460 5.31 -1.67 -24.75
N TYR A 461 5.12 -0.40 -24.40
CA TYR A 461 4.88 0.69 -25.35
C TYR A 461 5.89 1.81 -25.18
N ASP A 462 6.29 2.48 -26.28
CA ASP A 462 7.01 3.74 -26.24
C ASP A 462 6.07 4.93 -25.87
N GLY A 463 6.64 6.11 -25.70
CA GLY A 463 5.89 7.31 -25.31
C GLY A 463 4.72 7.64 -26.23
N PRO A 464 4.92 7.78 -27.55
CA PRO A 464 3.85 8.03 -28.51
C PRO A 464 2.90 6.84 -28.70
N GLY A 465 3.33 5.61 -28.38
CA GLY A 465 2.57 4.38 -28.62
C GLY A 465 2.65 3.88 -30.06
N GLU A 466 3.52 4.46 -30.87
CA GLU A 466 3.75 4.04 -32.27
C GLU A 466 4.53 2.73 -32.34
N ARG A 467 5.43 2.52 -31.35
CA ARG A 467 6.21 1.29 -31.22
C ARG A 467 5.76 0.52 -29.99
N HIS A 468 5.53 -0.78 -30.18
CA HIS A 468 5.27 -1.65 -29.06
C HIS A 468 5.73 -3.09 -29.36
N VAL A 469 5.99 -3.83 -28.30
CA VAL A 469 6.22 -5.28 -28.33
C VAL A 469 5.30 -5.96 -27.35
N CYS A 470 4.66 -7.04 -27.77
CA CYS A 470 3.77 -7.84 -26.94
C CYS A 470 4.22 -9.29 -26.89
N TYR A 471 4.12 -9.87 -25.71
CA TYR A 471 4.37 -11.29 -25.47
C TYR A 471 3.06 -11.94 -24.97
N THR A 472 2.59 -12.95 -25.70
CA THR A 472 1.36 -13.69 -25.37
C THR A 472 1.73 -15.12 -25.01
N ARG A 473 1.30 -15.59 -23.85
CA ARG A 473 1.48 -17.01 -23.46
C ARG A 473 0.48 -17.87 -24.21
N THR A 474 0.98 -18.84 -24.97
CA THR A 474 0.15 -19.68 -25.86
C THR A 474 0.04 -21.14 -25.42
N ALA A 475 0.93 -21.60 -24.53
CA ALA A 475 0.96 -22.98 -24.06
C ALA A 475 1.39 -23.05 -22.58
N GLU A 476 1.20 -24.24 -22.00
CA GLU A 476 1.83 -24.54 -20.70
C GLU A 476 3.36 -24.52 -20.85
N GLY A 477 4.03 -23.88 -19.93
CA GLY A 477 5.47 -23.69 -19.89
C GLY A 477 5.87 -23.10 -18.55
N ALA A 478 7.10 -22.65 -18.40
CA ALA A 478 7.57 -22.03 -17.17
C ALA A 478 6.71 -20.80 -16.82
N ASP A 479 6.26 -20.72 -15.56
CA ASP A 479 5.52 -19.56 -15.03
C ASP A 479 6.44 -18.35 -14.85
N ASP A 480 7.76 -18.59 -14.84
CA ASP A 480 8.81 -17.58 -14.75
C ASP A 480 9.62 -17.61 -16.05
N VAL A 481 9.58 -16.52 -16.80
CA VAL A 481 10.28 -16.39 -18.08
C VAL A 481 11.12 -15.12 -18.13
N SER A 482 12.24 -15.21 -18.83
CA SER A 482 13.14 -14.10 -19.05
C SER A 482 13.23 -13.79 -20.54
N VAL A 483 13.08 -12.50 -20.87
CA VAL A 483 13.39 -11.93 -22.18
C VAL A 483 14.69 -11.16 -22.01
N LYS A 484 15.75 -11.66 -22.66
CA LYS A 484 17.12 -11.11 -22.53
C LYS A 484 17.30 -9.80 -23.26
N ASN A 485 16.59 -9.62 -24.37
CA ASN A 485 16.59 -8.39 -25.15
C ASN A 485 15.23 -8.18 -25.81
N ILE A 486 14.49 -7.16 -25.37
CA ILE A 486 13.13 -6.85 -25.88
C ILE A 486 13.13 -6.49 -27.38
N ASP A 487 14.24 -6.04 -27.92
CA ASP A 487 14.38 -5.65 -29.33
C ASP A 487 14.84 -6.79 -30.24
N ASP A 488 15.26 -7.93 -29.68
CA ASP A 488 15.59 -9.14 -30.46
C ASP A 488 14.32 -9.94 -30.78
N ALA A 489 13.99 -10.00 -32.07
CA ALA A 489 12.82 -10.75 -32.55
C ALA A 489 12.91 -12.26 -32.30
N LYS A 490 14.11 -12.79 -32.06
CA LYS A 490 14.35 -14.22 -31.79
C LYS A 490 14.29 -14.55 -30.30
N ASP A 491 14.36 -13.54 -29.45
CA ASP A 491 14.30 -13.73 -27.99
C ASP A 491 12.85 -13.88 -27.53
N VAL A 492 12.29 -15.07 -27.78
CA VAL A 492 10.92 -15.41 -27.44
C VAL A 492 10.93 -16.64 -26.52
N PRO A 493 10.45 -16.52 -25.27
CA PRO A 493 10.41 -17.66 -24.36
C PRO A 493 9.55 -18.82 -24.90
N THR A 494 9.93 -20.04 -24.55
CA THR A 494 9.14 -21.24 -24.90
C THR A 494 7.71 -21.14 -24.37
N GLY A 495 6.72 -21.42 -25.22
CA GLY A 495 5.30 -21.28 -24.86
C GLY A 495 4.74 -19.87 -25.02
N TYR A 496 5.50 -18.97 -25.65
CA TYR A 496 5.06 -17.60 -25.94
C TYR A 496 5.10 -17.31 -27.43
N THR A 497 4.27 -16.35 -27.84
CA THR A 497 4.38 -15.68 -29.14
C THR A 497 4.75 -14.21 -28.89
N ARG A 498 5.51 -13.64 -29.83
CA ARG A 498 5.92 -12.24 -29.79
C ARG A 498 5.36 -11.52 -31.01
N THR A 499 4.75 -10.37 -30.80
CA THR A 499 4.32 -9.45 -31.86
C THR A 499 4.98 -8.09 -31.64
N GLN A 500 5.31 -7.40 -32.71
CA GLN A 500 5.95 -6.08 -32.66
C GLN A 500 5.41 -5.17 -33.76
N LYS A 501 5.25 -3.88 -33.44
CA LYS A 501 4.87 -2.83 -34.38
C LYS A 501 5.79 -1.62 -34.24
N GLY A 502 6.08 -0.94 -35.33
CA GLY A 502 6.79 0.34 -35.36
C GLY A 502 8.30 0.27 -35.16
N GLY A 503 8.91 -0.97 -35.12
CA GLY A 503 10.35 -1.13 -34.95
C GLY A 503 10.80 -1.33 -33.51
N ALA A 504 12.13 -1.25 -33.27
CA ALA A 504 12.75 -1.47 -31.96
C ALA A 504 12.39 -0.35 -30.96
N LEU A 505 12.19 -0.74 -29.69
CA LEU A 505 11.92 0.21 -28.60
C LEU A 505 13.19 0.93 -28.14
N ASN A 506 14.37 0.31 -28.31
CA ASN A 506 15.70 0.87 -27.93
C ASN A 506 15.76 1.38 -26.49
N GLY A 507 15.09 0.69 -25.58
CA GLY A 507 14.98 1.07 -24.17
C GLY A 507 13.93 2.14 -23.85
N ALA A 508 13.25 2.72 -24.85
CA ALA A 508 12.26 3.78 -24.67
C ALA A 508 10.88 3.22 -24.28
N VAL A 509 10.81 2.36 -23.26
CA VAL A 509 9.54 1.85 -22.74
C VAL A 509 8.96 2.86 -21.75
N VAL A 510 7.78 3.36 -22.04
CA VAL A 510 7.08 4.34 -21.21
C VAL A 510 5.88 3.74 -20.50
N ASP A 511 5.16 2.83 -21.12
CA ASP A 511 3.98 2.20 -20.54
C ASP A 511 3.99 0.67 -20.73
N ALA A 512 3.33 -0.02 -19.81
CA ALA A 512 3.02 -1.44 -19.93
C ALA A 512 1.53 -1.71 -19.69
N LEU A 513 1.00 -2.73 -20.36
CA LEU A 513 -0.35 -3.24 -20.15
C LEU A 513 -0.34 -4.76 -20.11
N HIS A 514 -0.97 -5.32 -19.09
CA HIS A 514 -1.28 -6.74 -19.00
C HIS A 514 -2.75 -6.96 -19.35
N GLY A 515 -3.04 -7.39 -20.56
CA GLY A 515 -4.38 -7.75 -21.06
C GLY A 515 -5.44 -6.65 -21.02
N GLY A 516 -6.53 -6.82 -21.77
CA GLY A 516 -7.73 -5.97 -21.70
C GLY A 516 -7.63 -4.59 -22.36
N ASN A 517 -8.77 -3.89 -22.34
CA ASN A 517 -8.85 -2.49 -22.74
C ASN A 517 -8.72 -1.59 -21.51
N ALA A 518 -8.04 -0.45 -21.66
CA ALA A 518 -7.77 0.41 -20.50
C ALA A 518 -7.59 1.88 -20.88
N VAL A 519 -7.73 2.76 -19.89
CA VAL A 519 -7.43 4.19 -19.99
C VAL A 519 -6.48 4.59 -18.88
N LEU A 520 -5.45 5.37 -19.21
CA LEU A 520 -4.55 6.03 -18.26
C LEU A 520 -4.74 7.54 -18.38
N LEU A 521 -5.06 8.21 -17.27
CA LEU A 521 -5.30 9.66 -17.21
C LEU A 521 -4.10 10.40 -16.64
N PHE A 522 -3.89 11.63 -17.09
CA PHE A 522 -2.80 12.50 -16.67
C PHE A 522 -3.33 13.89 -16.28
N ALA A 523 -2.79 14.46 -15.21
CA ALA A 523 -3.17 15.78 -14.72
C ALA A 523 -2.67 16.93 -15.61
N GLU A 524 -1.65 16.68 -16.43
CA GLU A 524 -1.07 17.66 -17.32
C GLU A 524 -1.17 17.22 -18.79
N LYS A 525 -1.03 18.18 -19.72
CA LYS A 525 -0.91 17.90 -21.15
C LYS A 525 0.36 17.11 -21.45
N ASN A 526 0.39 16.46 -22.61
CA ASN A 526 1.55 15.69 -23.08
C ASN A 526 1.95 14.54 -22.14
N PHE A 527 0.95 13.90 -21.50
CA PHE A 527 1.13 12.71 -20.67
C PHE A 527 2.06 12.91 -19.47
N LYS A 528 2.06 14.09 -18.88
CA LYS A 528 2.78 14.39 -17.64
C LYS A 528 1.88 14.22 -16.42
N SER A 529 2.49 13.92 -15.26
CA SER A 529 1.78 13.73 -13.99
C SER A 529 0.68 12.65 -14.10
N PRO A 530 1.05 11.36 -14.26
CA PRO A 530 0.07 10.27 -14.32
C PRO A 530 -0.77 10.25 -13.04
N MET A 531 -2.09 10.11 -13.19
CA MET A 531 -3.05 10.19 -12.09
C MET A 531 -3.59 8.82 -11.71
N CYS A 532 -4.17 8.12 -12.68
CA CYS A 532 -4.79 6.83 -12.48
C CYS A 532 -4.99 6.08 -13.79
N GLY A 533 -5.04 4.76 -13.69
CA GLY A 533 -5.36 3.88 -14.80
C GLY A 533 -6.48 2.92 -14.41
N PHE A 534 -7.37 2.61 -15.34
CA PHE A 534 -8.48 1.69 -15.11
C PHE A 534 -8.80 0.85 -16.34
N SER A 535 -9.24 -0.39 -16.10
CA SER A 535 -9.74 -1.26 -17.15
C SER A 535 -11.12 -0.81 -17.62
N THR A 536 -11.41 -1.07 -18.89
CA THR A 536 -12.69 -0.70 -19.49
C THR A 536 -13.37 -1.92 -20.13
N SER A 537 -14.68 -2.00 -19.98
CA SER A 537 -15.56 -2.90 -20.73
C SER A 537 -16.60 -2.06 -21.49
N PHE A 538 -17.48 -2.67 -22.26
CA PHE A 538 -18.56 -1.96 -22.97
C PHE A 538 -19.58 -1.35 -21.99
N ALA A 539 -19.16 -0.32 -21.26
CA ALA A 539 -19.96 0.36 -20.26
C ALA A 539 -19.56 1.85 -20.16
N GLU A 540 -20.35 2.62 -19.43
CA GLU A 540 -20.01 3.97 -19.02
C GLU A 540 -19.47 3.94 -17.58
N TYR A 541 -18.40 4.68 -17.35
CA TYR A 541 -17.72 4.78 -16.06
C TYR A 541 -17.71 6.22 -15.60
N LEU A 542 -17.99 6.45 -14.32
CA LEU A 542 -17.58 7.68 -13.64
C LEU A 542 -16.07 7.61 -13.40
N ILE A 543 -15.35 8.66 -13.83
CA ILE A 543 -13.92 8.81 -13.56
C ILE A 543 -13.76 9.36 -12.15
N THR A 544 -14.01 8.52 -11.19
CA THR A 544 -13.94 8.78 -9.76
C THR A 544 -13.37 7.53 -9.10
N GLU A 545 -13.51 7.44 -7.82
CA GLU A 545 -13.14 6.27 -7.03
C GLU A 545 -13.78 4.96 -7.53
N GLU A 546 -14.91 5.03 -8.25
CA GLU A 546 -15.55 3.85 -8.84
C GLU A 546 -14.64 3.05 -9.77
N VAL A 547 -13.68 3.71 -10.40
CA VAL A 547 -12.70 3.07 -11.29
C VAL A 547 -11.28 3.07 -10.70
N GLY A 548 -11.15 3.37 -9.41
CA GLY A 548 -9.86 3.42 -8.73
C GLY A 548 -9.07 4.71 -9.00
N CYS A 549 -9.72 5.76 -9.48
CA CYS A 549 -9.14 7.09 -9.63
C CYS A 549 -9.38 7.95 -8.38
N PRO A 550 -8.52 8.94 -8.06
CA PRO A 550 -8.81 9.93 -7.03
C PRO A 550 -10.14 10.64 -7.29
N HIS A 551 -10.86 11.04 -6.24
CA HIS A 551 -12.17 11.70 -6.32
C HIS A 551 -12.22 12.86 -7.30
N ASP A 552 -11.16 13.66 -7.36
CA ASP A 552 -11.05 14.85 -8.20
C ASP A 552 -10.31 14.61 -9.54
N ALA A 553 -10.01 13.34 -9.88
CA ALA A 553 -9.26 13.01 -11.09
C ALA A 553 -9.91 13.56 -12.35
N GLY A 554 -11.25 13.48 -12.46
CA GLY A 554 -11.99 14.01 -13.59
C GLY A 554 -11.84 15.52 -13.76
N GLY A 555 -11.85 16.29 -12.66
CA GLY A 555 -11.63 17.73 -12.65
C GLY A 555 -10.19 18.17 -12.93
N LYS A 556 -9.23 17.24 -12.94
CA LYS A 556 -7.81 17.53 -13.16
C LYS A 556 -7.27 16.97 -14.48
N ALA A 557 -7.93 15.98 -15.07
CA ALA A 557 -7.43 15.31 -16.27
C ALA A 557 -7.31 16.25 -17.47
N ARG A 558 -6.14 16.28 -18.11
CA ARG A 558 -5.82 17.11 -19.27
C ARG A 558 -5.34 16.32 -20.48
N SER A 559 -4.89 15.10 -20.28
CA SER A 559 -4.50 14.16 -21.32
C SER A 559 -4.79 12.73 -20.92
N ALA A 560 -4.84 11.82 -21.91
CA ALA A 560 -5.11 10.41 -21.67
C ALA A 560 -4.36 9.52 -22.65
N ARG A 561 -4.08 8.28 -22.24
CA ARG A 561 -3.68 7.18 -23.11
C ARG A 561 -4.75 6.11 -23.08
N ILE A 562 -5.16 5.65 -24.26
CA ILE A 562 -6.16 4.61 -24.43
C ILE A 562 -5.45 3.37 -24.98
N PHE A 563 -5.70 2.23 -24.35
CA PHE A 563 -5.16 0.94 -24.72
C PHE A 563 -6.28 0.02 -25.14
N THR A 564 -6.05 -0.77 -26.19
CA THR A 564 -7.00 -1.75 -26.66
C THR A 564 -6.32 -3.10 -26.87
N ASP A 565 -7.04 -4.16 -26.51
CA ASP A 565 -6.61 -5.54 -26.69
C ASP A 565 -7.25 -6.20 -27.92
N SER A 566 -8.07 -5.44 -28.65
CA SER A 566 -8.77 -5.95 -29.80
C SER A 566 -7.82 -6.26 -30.96
N SER A 567 -7.90 -7.48 -31.46
CA SER A 567 -7.20 -7.94 -32.66
C SER A 567 -8.06 -7.80 -33.92
N ASP A 568 -9.30 -7.32 -33.79
CA ASP A 568 -10.23 -7.20 -34.88
C ASP A 568 -10.22 -5.80 -35.50
N SER A 569 -10.74 -5.67 -36.71
CA SER A 569 -10.89 -4.42 -37.44
C SER A 569 -12.16 -3.65 -37.06
N SER A 570 -12.80 -3.99 -35.95
CA SER A 570 -14.04 -3.37 -35.52
C SER A 570 -13.84 -1.90 -35.20
N THR A 571 -14.86 -1.10 -35.50
CA THR A 571 -14.87 0.31 -35.16
C THR A 571 -15.35 0.49 -33.73
N TYR A 572 -14.52 1.08 -32.89
CA TYR A 572 -14.82 1.38 -31.52
C TYR A 572 -15.06 2.86 -31.31
N TYR A 573 -15.81 3.17 -30.24
CA TYR A 573 -16.11 4.53 -29.83
C TYR A 573 -15.64 4.74 -28.39
N TRP A 574 -14.82 5.77 -28.15
CA TRP A 574 -14.42 6.24 -26.84
C TRP A 574 -14.96 7.64 -26.65
N SER A 575 -15.71 7.82 -25.59
CA SER A 575 -16.36 9.10 -25.31
C SER A 575 -15.99 9.55 -23.91
N PHE A 576 -15.52 10.78 -23.81
CA PHE A 576 -15.33 11.48 -22.55
C PHE A 576 -16.42 12.52 -22.41
N TYR A 577 -16.96 12.67 -21.21
CA TYR A 577 -18.03 13.62 -20.90
C TYR A 577 -17.65 14.42 -19.66
N ASN A 578 -18.15 15.66 -19.58
CA ASN A 578 -18.18 16.37 -18.30
C ASN A 578 -19.29 15.82 -17.40
N GLU A 579 -19.41 16.36 -16.20
CA GLU A 579 -20.29 15.83 -15.15
C GLU A 579 -21.76 15.76 -15.58
N ASP A 580 -22.28 16.83 -16.18
CA ASP A 580 -23.67 16.96 -16.64
C ASP A 580 -23.91 16.51 -18.10
N ARG A 581 -22.88 15.96 -18.75
CA ARG A 581 -22.88 15.54 -20.16
C ARG A 581 -23.15 16.64 -21.20
N SER A 582 -23.10 17.90 -20.81
CA SER A 582 -23.25 19.05 -21.75
C SER A 582 -22.05 19.18 -22.68
N ARG A 583 -20.91 18.62 -22.31
CA ARG A 583 -19.67 18.56 -23.11
C ARG A 583 -19.28 17.13 -23.40
N LYS A 584 -18.87 16.88 -24.61
CA LYS A 584 -18.52 15.54 -25.08
C LYS A 584 -17.34 15.59 -26.04
N LEU A 585 -16.42 14.68 -25.84
CA LEU A 585 -15.29 14.42 -26.72
C LEU A 585 -15.33 12.95 -27.15
N ASN A 586 -15.52 12.69 -28.43
CA ASN A 586 -15.59 11.36 -29.00
C ASN A 586 -14.37 11.05 -29.86
N PHE A 587 -13.96 9.82 -29.79
CA PHE A 587 -13.01 9.20 -30.71
C PHE A 587 -13.64 7.97 -31.32
N LYS A 588 -13.49 7.83 -32.63
CA LYS A 588 -14.01 6.68 -33.39
C LYS A 588 -12.92 6.17 -34.31
N GLY A 589 -12.68 4.89 -34.32
CA GLY A 589 -11.73 4.29 -35.25
C GLY A 589 -11.46 2.83 -34.99
N PRO A 590 -10.75 2.18 -35.91
CA PRO A 590 -10.18 0.87 -35.69
C PRO A 590 -9.01 1.06 -34.75
N LEU A 591 -9.11 0.59 -33.51
CA LEU A 591 -8.03 0.75 -32.53
C LEU A 591 -7.36 -0.59 -32.30
N TYR A 592 -6.10 -0.60 -32.63
CA TYR A 592 -5.20 -1.70 -32.37
C TYR A 592 -4.00 -1.16 -31.60
N GLY A 593 -3.89 -1.57 -30.34
CA GLY A 593 -2.78 -1.17 -29.49
C GLY A 593 -3.07 0.04 -28.61
N LYS A 594 -2.32 1.11 -28.76
CA LYS A 594 -2.39 2.31 -27.91
C LYS A 594 -2.49 3.58 -28.77
N PHE A 595 -3.28 4.56 -28.33
CA PHE A 595 -3.17 5.92 -28.82
C PHE A 595 -3.22 6.92 -27.67
N GLY A 596 -2.61 8.08 -27.89
CA GLY A 596 -2.55 9.16 -26.91
C GLY A 596 -3.39 10.36 -27.30
N ILE A 597 -4.04 10.97 -26.31
CA ILE A 597 -4.70 12.28 -26.39
C ILE A 597 -3.82 13.22 -25.58
N ALA A 598 -2.89 13.90 -26.27
CA ALA A 598 -1.90 14.77 -25.60
C ALA A 598 -2.53 15.99 -24.92
N ASP A 599 -3.66 16.43 -25.45
CA ASP A 599 -4.47 17.53 -24.93
C ASP A 599 -5.94 17.28 -25.30
N PHE A 600 -6.84 17.22 -24.32
CA PHE A 600 -8.27 16.99 -24.59
C PHE A 600 -8.89 18.08 -25.46
N ASP A 601 -8.35 19.29 -25.48
CA ASP A 601 -8.87 20.41 -26.25
C ASP A 601 -8.15 20.64 -27.59
N SER A 602 -7.10 19.85 -27.90
CA SER A 602 -6.40 19.90 -29.17
C SER A 602 -6.65 18.65 -30.03
N PRO A 603 -6.77 18.78 -31.35
CA PRO A 603 -6.74 17.64 -32.26
C PRO A 603 -5.33 17.10 -32.51
N ASP A 604 -4.28 17.80 -32.02
CA ASP A 604 -2.89 17.44 -32.31
C ASP A 604 -2.48 16.07 -31.73
N GLY A 605 -1.74 15.30 -32.50
CA GLY A 605 -1.25 13.99 -32.09
C GLY A 605 -2.29 12.87 -32.17
N ILE A 606 -3.50 13.12 -32.64
CA ILE A 606 -4.49 12.08 -32.88
C ILE A 606 -4.15 11.35 -34.18
N PRO A 607 -4.03 10.00 -34.18
CA PRO A 607 -3.76 9.25 -35.41
C PRO A 607 -4.81 9.54 -36.51
N ALA A 608 -4.37 9.63 -37.76
CA ALA A 608 -5.26 9.92 -38.91
C ALA A 608 -6.38 8.87 -39.10
N THR A 609 -6.19 7.66 -38.54
CA THR A 609 -7.21 6.60 -38.53
C THR A 609 -8.31 6.78 -37.49
N ILE A 610 -8.16 7.78 -36.60
CA ILE A 610 -9.09 8.07 -35.51
C ILE A 610 -9.84 9.34 -35.80
N GLU A 611 -11.14 9.24 -35.95
CA GLU A 611 -12.04 10.40 -36.09
C GLU A 611 -12.28 10.99 -34.69
N ARG A 612 -12.03 12.31 -34.54
CA ARG A 612 -12.27 13.07 -33.32
C ARG A 612 -13.40 14.07 -33.51
N THR A 613 -14.39 14.05 -32.63
CA THR A 613 -15.46 15.07 -32.60
C THR A 613 -15.61 15.63 -31.18
N GLN A 614 -15.82 16.94 -31.06
CA GLN A 614 -16.01 17.62 -29.79
C GLN A 614 -17.21 18.52 -29.84
N THR A 615 -18.04 18.52 -28.79
CA THR A 615 -19.21 19.35 -28.62
C THR A 615 -19.25 19.97 -27.23
N GLY A 616 -19.81 21.15 -27.07
CA GLY A 616 -20.08 21.80 -25.79
C GLY A 616 -18.91 22.53 -25.14
N GLY A 617 -17.75 22.68 -25.80
CA GLY A 617 -16.63 23.48 -25.30
C GLY A 617 -15.49 22.68 -24.71
N ALA A 618 -14.60 23.33 -23.92
CA ALA A 618 -13.34 22.78 -23.42
C ALA A 618 -13.52 21.59 -22.48
N MET A 619 -12.67 20.58 -22.66
CA MET A 619 -12.68 19.33 -21.88
C MET A 619 -11.54 19.23 -20.86
N ASN A 620 -10.46 20.01 -21.01
CA ASN A 620 -9.36 20.01 -20.03
C ASN A 620 -9.86 20.36 -18.63
N GLY A 621 -9.63 19.47 -17.69
CA GLY A 621 -10.12 19.61 -16.32
C GLY A 621 -11.64 19.45 -16.15
N ASN A 622 -12.32 18.89 -17.16
CA ASN A 622 -13.77 18.66 -17.16
C ASN A 622 -14.13 17.24 -17.63
N VAL A 623 -13.29 16.27 -17.42
CA VAL A 623 -13.50 14.88 -17.85
C VAL A 623 -13.96 14.05 -16.65
N PHE A 624 -15.26 13.89 -16.46
CA PHE A 624 -15.82 13.18 -15.30
C PHE A 624 -16.39 11.80 -15.64
N ARG A 625 -16.67 11.54 -16.93
CA ARG A 625 -17.20 10.25 -17.38
C ARG A 625 -16.48 9.76 -18.60
N PHE A 626 -16.37 8.46 -18.70
CA PHE A 626 -15.81 7.75 -19.83
C PHE A 626 -16.77 6.64 -20.28
N ARG A 627 -16.95 6.48 -21.58
CA ARG A 627 -17.74 5.41 -22.16
C ARG A 627 -16.97 4.75 -23.30
N PHE A 628 -16.97 3.42 -23.28
CA PHE A 628 -16.44 2.60 -24.35
C PHE A 628 -17.54 1.70 -24.94
N ASN A 629 -17.70 1.68 -26.26
CA ASN A 629 -18.70 0.87 -26.93
C ASN A 629 -18.32 0.58 -28.38
N ASN A 630 -18.99 -0.39 -29.00
CA ASN A 630 -18.84 -0.80 -30.40
C ASN A 630 -19.91 -0.21 -31.31
N GLY A 631 -20.60 0.82 -30.92
CA GLY A 631 -21.60 1.54 -31.70
C GLY A 631 -21.64 3.02 -31.33
N PRO A 632 -22.23 3.89 -32.18
CA PRO A 632 -22.34 5.30 -31.86
C PRO A 632 -23.11 5.51 -30.56
N SER A 633 -22.56 6.34 -29.68
CA SER A 633 -23.24 6.70 -28.44
C SER A 633 -24.47 7.57 -28.82
N ARG A 634 -25.67 7.10 -28.55
CA ARG A 634 -26.90 7.87 -28.61
C ARG A 634 -26.95 8.92 -27.53
#